data_17af461af772dd582ea41a56b5491b42
#
_entry.id   17af461af772dd582ea41a56b5491b42
#
_cell.length_a   1.000
_cell.length_b   1.000
_cell.length_c   1.000
_cell.angle_alpha   90.00
_cell.angle_beta   90.00
_cell.angle_gamma   90.00
#
_symmetry.space_group_name_H-M   'P 1'
#
loop_
_entity.id
_entity.type
_entity.pdbx_description
1 polymer ?
#
loop_
_entity_poly.entity_id
_entity_poly.type
_entity_poly.pdbx_seq_one_letter_code
_entity_poly.pdbx_strand_id
1 'polypeptide(L)'
;MGHDEAMELLDNIDLPIEEVREIFENFKDDNQVIGMVAMNLSRRTSVYDKEVGKSDELIQLLRELSEVDDMGSRWAVAKNHHTPIDVLEKLAKDEINLVRALVATNPSTPHSCLQAFFSDEKIVRDGLSGNPKTPEKLLKVLSMDVDKMVRMRVAENPSTTQAILTEMLDDSDKDVVKAAQSKLKDA
;
A
#
# COMPACT_ATOMS: atom_id res chain seq x y z
N MET A 1 23.31 -13.69 -19.32
CA MET A 1 23.26 -12.63 -18.30
C MET A 1 23.61 -13.24 -16.96
N GLY A 2 24.57 -12.65 -16.24
CA GLY A 2 24.93 -13.06 -14.88
C GLY A 2 24.08 -12.35 -13.83
N HIS A 3 24.15 -12.82 -12.55
CA HIS A 3 23.41 -12.24 -11.44
C HIS A 3 23.71 -10.73 -11.26
N ASP A 4 24.99 -10.35 -11.20
CA ASP A 4 25.39 -8.95 -10.97
C ASP A 4 24.96 -8.03 -12.10
N GLU A 5 25.04 -8.51 -13.35
CA GLU A 5 24.53 -7.80 -14.54
C GLU A 5 23.01 -7.58 -14.46
N ALA A 6 22.26 -8.60 -14.05
CA ALA A 6 20.80 -8.49 -13.86
C ALA A 6 20.44 -7.44 -12.79
N MET A 7 21.18 -7.46 -11.68
CA MET A 7 20.97 -6.47 -10.59
C MET A 7 21.26 -5.04 -11.05
N GLU A 8 22.34 -4.83 -11.81
CA GLU A 8 22.69 -3.52 -12.37
C GLU A 8 21.64 -3.01 -13.37
N LEU A 9 21.18 -3.88 -14.29
CA LEU A 9 20.12 -3.54 -15.24
C LEU A 9 18.81 -3.15 -14.55
N LEU A 10 18.40 -3.90 -13.52
CA LEU A 10 17.16 -3.64 -12.79
C LEU A 10 17.20 -2.35 -11.95
N ASP A 11 18.35 -1.76 -11.69
CA ASP A 11 18.43 -0.44 -11.06
C ASP A 11 17.96 0.69 -11.98
N ASN A 12 18.02 0.46 -13.30
CA ASN A 12 17.49 1.39 -14.30
C ASN A 12 15.95 1.27 -14.40
N ILE A 13 15.23 2.31 -13.97
CA ILE A 13 13.76 2.35 -14.05
C ILE A 13 13.22 2.51 -15.48
N ASP A 14 14.06 2.92 -16.43
CA ASP A 14 13.72 3.06 -17.85
C ASP A 14 14.03 1.79 -18.66
N LEU A 15 14.50 0.72 -18.00
CA LEU A 15 14.71 -0.57 -18.66
C LEU A 15 13.39 -1.04 -19.32
N PRO A 16 13.37 -1.44 -20.61
CA PRO A 16 12.18 -1.97 -21.24
C PRO A 16 11.51 -3.08 -20.41
N ILE A 17 10.19 -3.06 -20.33
CA ILE A 17 9.46 -4.01 -19.46
C ILE A 17 9.65 -5.46 -19.92
N GLU A 18 9.89 -5.67 -21.21
CA GLU A 18 10.18 -6.96 -21.82
C GLU A 18 11.52 -7.52 -21.32
N GLU A 19 12.52 -6.65 -21.13
CA GLU A 19 13.81 -7.04 -20.53
C GLU A 19 13.67 -7.36 -19.04
N VAL A 20 12.84 -6.60 -18.32
CA VAL A 20 12.50 -6.92 -16.91
C VAL A 20 11.83 -8.30 -16.82
N ARG A 21 10.94 -8.61 -17.77
CA ARG A 21 10.31 -9.94 -17.87
C ARG A 21 11.35 -11.03 -18.13
N GLU A 22 12.26 -10.83 -19.07
CA GLU A 22 13.32 -11.79 -19.37
C GLU A 22 14.21 -12.07 -18.15
N ILE A 23 14.57 -11.02 -17.40
CA ILE A 23 15.35 -11.17 -16.16
C ILE A 23 14.53 -11.98 -15.13
N PHE A 24 13.26 -11.64 -14.92
CA PHE A 24 12.38 -12.37 -14.00
C PHE A 24 12.33 -13.87 -14.35
N GLU A 25 12.13 -14.21 -15.63
CA GLU A 25 12.04 -15.59 -16.10
C GLU A 25 13.35 -16.39 -15.89
N ASN A 26 14.50 -15.72 -16.10
CA ASN A 26 15.82 -16.34 -15.97
C ASN A 26 16.28 -16.54 -14.53
N PHE A 27 15.68 -15.82 -13.57
CA PHE A 27 16.11 -15.80 -12.16
C PHE A 27 14.96 -16.10 -11.18
N LYS A 28 13.98 -16.93 -11.57
CA LYS A 28 12.80 -17.26 -10.75
C LYS A 28 13.12 -17.83 -9.35
N ASP A 29 14.26 -18.47 -9.21
CA ASP A 29 14.70 -19.07 -7.94
C ASP A 29 15.68 -18.19 -7.16
N ASP A 30 15.97 -16.97 -7.65
CA ASP A 30 16.87 -16.02 -7.01
C ASP A 30 16.08 -14.89 -6.34
N ASN A 31 15.87 -15.00 -5.04
CA ASN A 31 15.11 -14.02 -4.25
C ASN A 31 15.69 -12.60 -4.31
N GLN A 32 17.00 -12.42 -4.52
CA GLN A 32 17.59 -11.10 -4.63
C GLN A 32 17.19 -10.43 -5.94
N VAL A 33 17.31 -11.15 -7.04
CA VAL A 33 16.89 -10.65 -8.37
C VAL A 33 15.38 -10.43 -8.41
N ILE A 34 14.58 -11.37 -7.88
CA ILE A 34 13.11 -11.24 -7.78
C ILE A 34 12.73 -9.98 -6.98
N GLY A 35 13.38 -9.74 -5.84
CA GLY A 35 13.18 -8.53 -5.04
C GLY A 35 13.53 -7.25 -5.81
N MET A 36 14.59 -7.27 -6.62
CA MET A 36 14.95 -6.13 -7.49
C MET A 36 13.95 -5.92 -8.62
N VAL A 37 13.41 -6.97 -9.22
CA VAL A 37 12.29 -6.85 -10.18
C VAL A 37 11.11 -6.13 -9.53
N ALA A 38 10.68 -6.57 -8.37
CA ALA A 38 9.57 -5.96 -7.64
C ALA A 38 9.86 -4.48 -7.29
N MET A 39 11.10 -4.17 -6.88
CA MET A 39 11.53 -2.81 -6.59
C MET A 39 11.56 -1.94 -7.86
N ASN A 40 12.06 -2.45 -8.98
CA ASN A 40 12.05 -1.76 -10.28
C ASN A 40 10.62 -1.38 -10.67
N LEU A 41 9.67 -2.34 -10.64
CA LEU A 41 8.26 -2.07 -10.94
C LEU A 41 7.64 -1.03 -10.00
N SER A 42 7.95 -1.10 -8.71
CA SER A 42 7.46 -0.13 -7.72
C SER A 42 7.97 1.28 -7.99
N ARG A 43 9.25 1.44 -8.33
CA ARG A 43 9.87 2.75 -8.59
C ARG A 43 9.35 3.39 -9.86
N ARG A 44 9.19 2.64 -10.97
CA ARG A 44 8.72 3.19 -12.25
C ARG A 44 7.27 3.66 -12.23
N THR A 45 6.45 3.15 -11.33
CA THR A 45 5.03 3.48 -11.25
C THR A 45 4.67 4.45 -10.12
N SER A 46 5.63 4.80 -9.24
CA SER A 46 5.33 5.54 -8.01
C SER A 46 5.45 7.06 -8.12
N VAL A 47 6.09 7.60 -9.17
CA VAL A 47 6.70 8.93 -9.02
C VAL A 47 5.84 10.09 -9.51
N TYR A 48 5.19 10.07 -10.69
CA TYR A 48 4.53 11.27 -11.20
C TYR A 48 3.21 11.06 -11.95
N ASP A 49 3.02 9.91 -12.57
CA ASP A 49 1.81 9.63 -13.33
C ASP A 49 1.46 8.14 -13.17
N LYS A 50 0.24 7.89 -12.66
CA LYS A 50 -0.26 6.54 -12.40
C LYS A 50 -0.54 5.73 -13.68
N GLU A 51 -0.62 6.39 -14.82
CA GLU A 51 -0.83 5.74 -16.12
C GLU A 51 0.49 5.49 -16.87
N VAL A 52 1.56 6.25 -16.56
CA VAL A 52 2.89 6.01 -17.14
C VAL A 52 3.45 4.70 -16.60
N GLY A 53 3.90 3.85 -17.51
CA GLY A 53 4.44 2.53 -17.18
C GLY A 53 3.38 1.45 -16.94
N LYS A 54 2.08 1.78 -17.03
CA LYS A 54 1.02 0.78 -17.01
C LYS A 54 1.00 0.04 -18.35
N SER A 55 1.18 -1.28 -18.28
CA SER A 55 1.12 -2.18 -19.43
C SER A 55 0.57 -3.54 -19.01
N ASP A 56 0.10 -4.32 -19.96
CA ASP A 56 -0.35 -5.69 -19.69
C ASP A 56 0.79 -6.54 -19.11
N GLU A 57 2.01 -6.32 -19.58
CA GLU A 57 3.21 -7.01 -19.11
C GLU A 57 3.53 -6.68 -17.65
N LEU A 58 3.46 -5.39 -17.26
CA LEU A 58 3.62 -4.97 -15.87
C LEU A 58 2.56 -5.61 -14.97
N ILE A 59 1.30 -5.60 -15.40
CA ILE A 59 0.18 -6.20 -14.66
C ILE A 59 0.41 -7.69 -14.46
N GLN A 60 0.91 -8.38 -15.47
CA GLN A 60 1.21 -9.82 -15.39
C GLN A 60 2.37 -10.08 -14.42
N LEU A 61 3.44 -9.28 -14.47
CA LEU A 61 4.54 -9.38 -13.52
C LEU A 61 4.09 -9.16 -12.07
N LEU A 62 3.21 -8.18 -11.82
CA LEU A 62 2.64 -7.97 -10.49
C LEU A 62 1.85 -9.19 -9.98
N ARG A 63 1.11 -9.87 -10.87
CA ARG A 63 0.41 -11.12 -10.52
C ARG A 63 1.40 -12.21 -10.11
N GLU A 64 2.42 -12.44 -10.93
CA GLU A 64 3.41 -13.50 -10.68
C GLU A 64 4.23 -13.19 -9.41
N LEU A 65 4.66 -11.96 -9.20
CA LEU A 65 5.35 -11.54 -7.98
C LEU A 65 4.50 -11.69 -6.71
N SER A 66 3.17 -11.66 -6.83
CA SER A 66 2.28 -11.90 -5.69
C SER A 66 2.25 -13.36 -5.23
N GLU A 67 2.76 -14.28 -6.07
CA GLU A 67 2.79 -15.72 -5.80
C GLU A 67 4.13 -16.18 -5.20
N VAL A 68 5.19 -15.36 -5.28
CA VAL A 68 6.50 -15.75 -4.78
C VAL A 68 6.55 -15.76 -3.25
N ASP A 69 7.38 -16.64 -2.69
CA ASP A 69 7.54 -16.79 -1.23
C ASP A 69 8.45 -15.72 -0.61
N ASP A 70 8.82 -14.69 -1.38
CA ASP A 70 9.57 -13.54 -0.86
C ASP A 70 8.62 -12.45 -0.34
N MET A 71 8.71 -12.15 0.96
CA MET A 71 7.89 -11.11 1.61
C MET A 71 8.12 -9.72 0.98
N GLY A 72 9.37 -9.40 0.61
CA GLY A 72 9.72 -8.10 0.02
C GLY A 72 9.03 -7.87 -1.32
N SER A 73 8.94 -8.91 -2.15
CA SER A 73 8.23 -8.88 -3.43
C SER A 73 6.74 -8.67 -3.24
N ARG A 74 6.08 -9.45 -2.36
CA ARG A 74 4.66 -9.27 -2.04
C ARG A 74 4.38 -7.90 -1.43
N TRP A 75 5.28 -7.39 -0.61
CA TRP A 75 5.24 -6.02 -0.05
C TRP A 75 5.26 -4.96 -1.16
N ALA A 76 6.17 -5.07 -2.13
CA ALA A 76 6.27 -4.13 -3.25
C ALA A 76 5.02 -4.18 -4.14
N VAL A 77 4.48 -5.39 -4.40
CA VAL A 77 3.21 -5.58 -5.11
C VAL A 77 2.05 -4.91 -4.34
N ALA A 78 1.91 -5.16 -3.04
CA ALA A 78 0.85 -4.57 -2.22
C ALA A 78 0.85 -3.04 -2.25
N LYS A 79 2.04 -2.43 -2.32
CA LYS A 79 2.22 -0.97 -2.41
C LYS A 79 1.93 -0.39 -3.79
N ASN A 80 2.07 -1.17 -4.86
CA ASN A 80 1.97 -0.68 -6.23
C ASN A 80 0.52 -0.27 -6.58
N HIS A 81 0.34 0.94 -7.12
CA HIS A 81 -0.97 1.47 -7.47
C HIS A 81 -1.63 0.78 -8.68
N HIS A 82 -0.85 0.08 -9.50
CA HIS A 82 -1.34 -0.70 -10.65
C HIS A 82 -1.68 -2.15 -10.29
N THR A 83 -1.49 -2.55 -9.05
CA THR A 83 -1.81 -3.91 -8.61
C THR A 83 -3.29 -4.19 -8.83
N PRO A 84 -3.62 -5.27 -9.57
CA PRO A 84 -4.98 -5.67 -9.84
C PRO A 84 -5.79 -5.93 -8.56
N ILE A 85 -7.10 -5.69 -8.64
CA ILE A 85 -8.01 -5.84 -7.49
C ILE A 85 -7.98 -7.25 -6.91
N ASP A 86 -7.99 -8.27 -7.76
CA ASP A 86 -7.94 -9.67 -7.33
C ASP A 86 -6.64 -10.03 -6.62
N VAL A 87 -5.51 -9.41 -7.03
CA VAL A 87 -4.22 -9.55 -6.34
C VAL A 87 -4.27 -8.84 -4.98
N LEU A 88 -4.84 -7.64 -4.90
CA LEU A 88 -5.05 -6.96 -3.61
C LEU A 88 -5.96 -7.76 -2.67
N GLU A 89 -7.03 -8.38 -3.19
CA GLU A 89 -7.92 -9.25 -2.40
C GLU A 89 -7.20 -10.50 -1.86
N LYS A 90 -6.26 -11.03 -2.63
CA LYS A 90 -5.38 -12.12 -2.18
C LYS A 90 -4.44 -11.63 -1.08
N LEU A 91 -3.66 -10.56 -1.34
CA LEU A 91 -2.67 -10.02 -0.41
C LEU A 91 -3.31 -9.41 0.86
N ALA A 92 -4.59 -9.07 0.82
CA ALA A 92 -5.37 -8.69 2.01
C ALA A 92 -5.47 -9.81 3.06
N LYS A 93 -5.16 -11.04 2.65
CA LYS A 93 -5.15 -12.24 3.51
C LYS A 93 -3.74 -12.80 3.71
N ASP A 94 -2.71 -12.04 3.35
CA ASP A 94 -1.31 -12.45 3.51
C ASP A 94 -1.02 -12.75 5.00
N GLU A 95 -0.21 -13.74 5.26
CA GLU A 95 0.19 -14.11 6.62
C GLU A 95 0.98 -12.98 7.32
N ILE A 96 1.71 -12.19 6.53
CA ILE A 96 2.54 -11.09 7.03
C ILE A 96 1.69 -9.81 7.18
N ASN A 97 1.57 -9.32 8.40
CA ASN A 97 0.80 -8.11 8.70
C ASN A 97 1.29 -6.85 7.98
N LEU A 98 2.61 -6.75 7.69
CA LEU A 98 3.18 -5.64 6.92
C LEU A 98 2.68 -5.62 5.48
N VAL A 99 2.48 -6.77 4.84
CA VAL A 99 1.88 -6.87 3.51
C VAL A 99 0.42 -6.42 3.56
N ARG A 100 -0.36 -6.94 4.53
CA ARG A 100 -1.76 -6.53 4.73
C ARG A 100 -1.88 -5.03 5.03
N ALA A 101 -0.96 -4.45 5.79
CA ALA A 101 -0.95 -3.01 6.08
C ALA A 101 -0.77 -2.16 4.82
N LEU A 102 0.07 -2.59 3.87
CA LEU A 102 0.22 -1.89 2.60
C LEU A 102 -1.01 -2.03 1.71
N VAL A 103 -1.64 -3.22 1.69
CA VAL A 103 -2.95 -3.36 1.04
C VAL A 103 -3.95 -2.40 1.67
N ALA A 104 -4.00 -2.31 3.00
CA ALA A 104 -4.91 -1.39 3.69
C ALA A 104 -4.67 0.09 3.31
N THR A 105 -3.42 0.46 3.05
CA THR A 105 -3.04 1.82 2.63
C THR A 105 -3.30 2.07 1.14
N ASN A 106 -3.31 1.02 0.30
CA ASN A 106 -3.39 1.17 -1.15
C ASN A 106 -4.75 1.75 -1.58
N PRO A 107 -4.79 2.89 -2.32
CA PRO A 107 -6.05 3.51 -2.75
C PRO A 107 -6.83 2.66 -3.77
N SER A 108 -6.23 1.62 -4.34
CA SER A 108 -6.91 0.69 -5.25
C SER A 108 -7.61 -0.46 -4.52
N THR A 109 -7.41 -0.57 -3.21
CA THR A 109 -8.01 -1.64 -2.39
C THR A 109 -9.54 -1.56 -2.37
N PRO A 110 -10.25 -2.67 -2.65
CA PRO A 110 -11.71 -2.69 -2.65
C PRO A 110 -12.29 -2.55 -1.25
N HIS A 111 -13.50 -2.00 -1.15
CA HIS A 111 -14.18 -1.75 0.11
C HIS A 111 -14.40 -3.02 0.96
N SER A 112 -14.58 -4.17 0.31
CA SER A 112 -14.70 -5.47 1.00
C SER A 112 -13.48 -5.80 1.86
N CYS A 113 -12.27 -5.53 1.35
CA CYS A 113 -11.02 -5.71 2.11
C CYS A 113 -10.88 -4.66 3.22
N LEU A 114 -11.19 -3.39 2.95
CA LEU A 114 -11.10 -2.31 3.94
C LEU A 114 -11.95 -2.63 5.17
N GLN A 115 -13.13 -3.21 5.00
CA GLN A 115 -14.00 -3.59 6.11
C GLN A 115 -13.40 -4.70 6.98
N ALA A 116 -12.71 -5.67 6.37
CA ALA A 116 -12.06 -6.77 7.09
C ALA A 116 -10.89 -6.28 7.96
N PHE A 117 -10.15 -5.28 7.53
CA PHE A 117 -8.98 -4.74 8.24
C PHE A 117 -9.29 -4.03 9.56
N PHE A 118 -10.55 -3.68 9.79
CA PHE A 118 -10.97 -3.05 11.05
C PHE A 118 -10.64 -3.89 12.29
N SER A 119 -10.71 -5.22 12.19
CA SER A 119 -10.42 -6.15 13.28
C SER A 119 -9.00 -6.73 13.25
N ASP A 120 -8.13 -6.19 12.39
CA ASP A 120 -6.76 -6.66 12.22
C ASP A 120 -5.81 -6.01 13.25
N GLU A 121 -4.52 -6.32 13.16
CA GLU A 121 -3.48 -5.77 14.00
C GLU A 121 -3.36 -4.23 13.85
N LYS A 122 -2.80 -3.59 14.87
CA LYS A 122 -2.64 -2.12 14.92
C LYS A 122 -2.04 -1.53 13.65
N ILE A 123 -1.01 -2.17 13.09
CA ILE A 123 -0.34 -1.65 11.89
C ILE A 123 -1.24 -1.66 10.66
N VAL A 124 -2.15 -2.63 10.57
CA VAL A 124 -3.13 -2.73 9.47
C VAL A 124 -4.24 -1.70 9.68
N ARG A 125 -4.73 -1.51 10.91
CA ARG A 125 -5.70 -0.46 11.24
C ARG A 125 -5.13 0.95 11.00
N ASP A 126 -3.82 1.16 11.24
CA ASP A 126 -3.14 2.41 10.92
C ASP A 126 -3.16 2.67 9.39
N GLY A 127 -2.84 1.66 8.59
CA GLY A 127 -2.96 1.73 7.13
C GLY A 127 -4.39 2.03 6.67
N LEU A 128 -5.37 1.32 7.22
CA LEU A 128 -6.80 1.54 6.96
C LEU A 128 -7.21 2.98 7.29
N SER A 129 -6.78 3.51 8.43
CA SER A 129 -7.12 4.87 8.87
C SER A 129 -6.59 5.94 7.93
N GLY A 130 -5.43 5.71 7.28
CA GLY A 130 -4.84 6.63 6.31
C GLY A 130 -5.38 6.48 4.88
N ASN A 131 -6.12 5.42 4.57
CA ASN A 131 -6.60 5.18 3.21
C ASN A 131 -7.72 6.16 2.84
N PRO A 132 -7.58 6.94 1.74
CA PRO A 132 -8.58 7.93 1.34
C PRO A 132 -9.92 7.32 0.93
N LYS A 133 -10.00 6.01 0.68
CA LYS A 133 -11.23 5.29 0.37
C LYS A 133 -11.89 4.63 1.58
N THR A 134 -11.33 4.81 2.77
CA THR A 134 -11.95 4.25 3.98
C THR A 134 -13.32 4.88 4.21
N PRO A 135 -14.38 4.06 4.29
CA PRO A 135 -15.73 4.55 4.49
C PRO A 135 -15.89 5.36 5.78
N GLU A 136 -16.70 6.42 5.74
CA GLU A 136 -16.96 7.31 6.89
C GLU A 136 -17.34 6.52 8.16
N LYS A 137 -18.16 5.48 8.03
CA LYS A 137 -18.52 4.62 9.16
C LYS A 137 -17.31 3.97 9.84
N LEU A 138 -16.33 3.55 9.07
CA LEU A 138 -15.08 2.99 9.62
C LEU A 138 -14.20 4.07 10.22
N LEU A 139 -14.06 5.23 9.55
CA LEU A 139 -13.33 6.38 10.10
C LEU A 139 -13.92 6.82 11.45
N LYS A 140 -15.24 6.84 11.58
CA LYS A 140 -15.93 7.17 12.83
C LYS A 140 -15.56 6.19 13.96
N VAL A 141 -15.47 4.90 13.68
CA VAL A 141 -15.10 3.92 14.71
C VAL A 141 -13.60 3.98 15.00
N LEU A 142 -12.75 4.13 13.97
CA LEU A 142 -11.30 4.25 14.11
C LEU A 142 -10.89 5.56 14.81
N SER A 143 -11.71 6.62 14.78
CA SER A 143 -11.47 7.84 15.57
C SER A 143 -11.52 7.60 17.07
N MET A 144 -12.02 6.44 17.51
CA MET A 144 -12.08 6.02 18.91
C MET A 144 -11.16 4.80 19.18
N ASP A 145 -10.22 4.50 18.28
CA ASP A 145 -9.28 3.37 18.46
C ASP A 145 -8.45 3.54 19.74
N VAL A 146 -8.10 2.42 20.36
CA VAL A 146 -7.24 2.42 21.57
C VAL A 146 -5.87 3.02 21.31
N ASP A 147 -5.35 2.89 20.08
CA ASP A 147 -4.05 3.43 19.69
C ASP A 147 -4.17 4.86 19.15
N LYS A 148 -3.44 5.79 19.78
CA LYS A 148 -3.46 7.20 19.39
C LYS A 148 -2.97 7.46 17.96
N MET A 149 -2.06 6.62 17.43
CA MET A 149 -1.56 6.79 16.06
C MET A 149 -2.65 6.49 15.03
N VAL A 150 -3.47 5.47 15.29
CA VAL A 150 -4.65 5.16 14.47
C VAL A 150 -5.63 6.34 14.50
N ARG A 151 -5.93 6.90 15.67
CA ARG A 151 -6.80 8.07 15.80
C ARG A 151 -6.21 9.30 15.09
N MET A 152 -4.91 9.55 15.25
CA MET A 152 -4.22 10.66 14.58
C MET A 152 -4.30 10.52 13.05
N ARG A 153 -4.10 9.29 12.51
CA ARG A 153 -4.28 9.00 11.09
C ARG A 153 -5.69 9.31 10.59
N VAL A 154 -6.71 9.02 11.41
CA VAL A 154 -8.10 9.43 11.08
C VAL A 154 -8.20 10.93 10.97
N ALA A 155 -7.64 11.70 11.91
CA ALA A 155 -7.67 13.16 11.86
C ALA A 155 -6.98 13.72 10.60
N GLU A 156 -5.93 13.08 10.12
CA GLU A 156 -5.18 13.46 8.91
C GLU A 156 -5.84 12.99 7.60
N ASN A 157 -6.75 12.02 7.66
CA ASN A 157 -7.34 11.41 6.47
C ASN A 157 -8.17 12.44 5.67
N PRO A 158 -7.96 12.55 4.33
CA PRO A 158 -8.70 13.52 3.52
C PRO A 158 -10.22 13.26 3.45
N SER A 159 -10.65 12.04 3.76
CA SER A 159 -12.07 11.65 3.74
C SER A 159 -12.75 11.75 5.11
N THR A 160 -12.03 12.20 6.15
CA THR A 160 -12.62 12.42 7.47
C THR A 160 -13.50 13.65 7.45
N THR A 161 -14.76 13.47 7.83
CA THR A 161 -15.75 14.56 7.83
C THR A 161 -15.52 15.56 8.97
N GLN A 162 -15.98 16.80 8.78
CA GLN A 162 -15.93 17.83 9.83
C GLN A 162 -16.62 17.39 11.12
N ALA A 163 -17.68 16.60 11.03
CA ALA A 163 -18.37 16.06 12.20
C ALA A 163 -17.45 15.16 13.04
N ILE A 164 -16.73 14.23 12.40
CA ILE A 164 -15.76 13.37 13.07
C ILE A 164 -14.61 14.20 13.65
N LEU A 165 -14.05 15.13 12.88
CA LEU A 165 -12.96 16.01 13.35
C LEU A 165 -13.38 16.85 14.57
N THR A 166 -14.62 17.33 14.59
CA THR A 166 -15.15 18.12 15.72
C THR A 166 -15.21 17.27 16.99
N GLU A 167 -15.67 16.03 16.91
CA GLU A 167 -15.66 15.12 18.05
C GLU A 167 -14.24 14.80 18.53
N MET A 168 -13.27 14.72 17.61
CA MET A 168 -11.85 14.45 17.94
C MET A 168 -11.17 15.63 18.65
N LEU A 169 -11.78 16.81 18.75
CA LEU A 169 -11.27 17.93 19.56
C LEU A 169 -11.31 17.61 21.06
N ASP A 170 -12.13 16.65 21.49
CA ASP A 170 -12.23 16.16 22.86
C ASP A 170 -11.34 14.94 23.13
N ASP A 171 -10.43 14.58 22.21
CA ASP A 171 -9.52 13.44 22.40
C ASP A 171 -8.61 13.65 23.59
N SER A 172 -8.33 12.57 24.33
CA SER A 172 -7.43 12.58 25.48
C SER A 172 -5.96 12.89 25.14
N ASP A 173 -5.56 12.68 23.89
CA ASP A 173 -4.20 12.92 23.41
C ASP A 173 -4.11 14.26 22.65
N LYS A 174 -3.19 15.12 23.09
CA LYS A 174 -3.02 16.47 22.54
C LYS A 174 -2.56 16.49 21.07
N ASP A 175 -1.84 15.45 20.63
CA ASP A 175 -1.38 15.37 19.24
C ASP A 175 -2.56 15.07 18.31
N VAL A 176 -3.48 14.22 18.74
CA VAL A 176 -4.74 13.94 18.02
C VAL A 176 -5.59 15.19 17.91
N VAL A 177 -5.79 15.91 19.03
CA VAL A 177 -6.53 17.20 19.05
C VAL A 177 -5.90 18.20 18.09
N LYS A 178 -4.57 18.34 18.11
CA LYS A 178 -3.84 19.25 17.22
C LYS A 178 -4.01 18.90 15.76
N ALA A 179 -3.95 17.60 15.41
CA ALA A 179 -4.18 17.12 14.03
C ALA A 179 -5.59 17.46 13.56
N ALA A 180 -6.62 17.20 14.39
CA ALA A 180 -8.01 17.53 14.09
C ALA A 180 -8.22 19.06 13.92
N GLN A 181 -7.62 19.87 14.81
CA GLN A 181 -7.67 21.35 14.71
C GLN A 181 -7.02 21.86 13.43
N SER A 182 -5.86 21.31 13.05
CA SER A 182 -5.20 21.71 11.82
C SER A 182 -6.08 21.41 10.61
N LYS A 183 -6.62 20.20 10.55
CA LYS A 183 -7.47 19.76 9.43
C LYS A 183 -8.75 20.57 9.29
N LEU A 184 -9.37 20.97 10.41
CA LEU A 184 -10.56 21.84 10.42
C LEU A 184 -10.29 23.26 9.94
N LYS A 185 -9.04 23.75 10.05
CA LYS A 185 -8.65 25.09 9.56
C LYS A 185 -8.41 25.11 8.05
N ASP A 186 -8.00 23.94 7.50
CA ASP A 186 -7.66 23.79 6.07
C ASP A 186 -8.89 23.40 5.23
N ALA A 187 -10.04 23.16 5.84
CA ALA A 187 -11.30 22.72 5.20
C ALA A 187 -12.29 23.89 5.04
#